data_e8fa6c3e95c8ab7cec643868819ceb1b
#
_entry.id   e8fa6c3e95c8ab7cec643868819ceb1b
#
_cell.length_a   1.000
_cell.length_b   1.000
_cell.length_c   1.000
_cell.angle_alpha   90.00
_cell.angle_beta   90.00
_cell.angle_gamma   90.00
#
_symmetry.space_group_name_H-M   'P 1'
#
loop_
_entity.id
_entity.type
_entity.pdbx_description
1 polymer ?
#
loop_
_entity_poly.entity_id
_entity_poly.type
_entity_poly.pdbx_seq_one_letter_code
_entity_poly.pdbx_strand_id
1 'polypeptide(L)'
;MDNALELLLKMEPPKPETKEIKVKRLSRLCGEDVVFKITQLSYSKVAEIKEMGGDDVSVDILLAGVAEPDLKDKALKSKYRAETPAELVKKLLLPGEIEDISREVEKLCGYRTATVEEIKKK
;
A
#
# COMPACT_ATOMS: atom_id res chain seq x y z
N MET A 1 11.19 36.88 -5.87
CA MET A 1 10.21 35.88 -6.30
C MET A 1 10.44 34.59 -5.56
N ASP A 2 9.36 33.89 -5.25
CA ASP A 2 9.45 32.65 -4.50
C ASP A 2 9.96 31.52 -5.40
N ASN A 3 11.17 31.03 -5.12
CA ASN A 3 11.78 29.97 -5.93
C ASN A 3 10.98 28.66 -5.86
N ALA A 4 10.45 28.32 -4.69
CA ALA A 4 9.65 27.10 -4.54
C ALA A 4 8.38 27.17 -5.37
N LEU A 5 7.72 28.35 -5.38
CA LEU A 5 6.52 28.53 -6.18
C LEU A 5 6.81 28.32 -7.66
N GLU A 6 7.91 28.89 -8.14
CA GLU A 6 8.30 28.73 -9.56
C GLU A 6 8.55 27.26 -9.89
N LEU A 7 9.26 26.54 -9.03
CA LEU A 7 9.54 25.12 -9.25
C LEU A 7 8.27 24.28 -9.25
N LEU A 8 7.36 24.57 -8.33
CA LEU A 8 6.09 23.84 -8.25
C LEU A 8 5.21 24.09 -9.48
N LEU A 9 5.26 25.31 -10.04
CA LEU A 9 4.50 25.65 -11.23
C LEU A 9 5.05 24.97 -12.48
N LYS A 10 6.36 24.73 -12.51
CA LYS A 10 7.03 24.12 -13.68
C LYS A 10 6.96 22.60 -13.69
N MET A 11 6.91 21.98 -12.51
CA MET A 11 6.90 20.52 -12.44
C MET A 11 5.57 19.95 -12.92
N GLU A 12 5.62 18.75 -13.47
CA GLU A 12 4.38 18.04 -13.79
C GLU A 12 3.76 17.51 -12.50
N PRO A 13 2.43 17.48 -12.42
CA PRO A 13 1.79 16.86 -11.25
C PRO A 13 2.32 15.45 -11.04
N PRO A 14 2.74 15.10 -9.81
CA PRO A 14 3.32 13.79 -9.57
C PRO A 14 2.29 12.67 -9.77
N LYS A 15 2.77 11.56 -10.31
CA LYS A 15 1.95 10.36 -10.48
C LYS A 15 2.18 9.44 -9.29
N PRO A 16 1.19 8.60 -8.94
CA PRO A 16 1.38 7.64 -7.87
C PRO A 16 2.58 6.73 -8.13
N GLU A 17 3.43 6.59 -7.14
CA GLU A 17 4.57 5.68 -7.22
C GLU A 17 4.13 4.26 -6.95
N THR A 18 4.78 3.31 -7.59
CA THR A 18 4.53 1.88 -7.38
C THR A 18 5.82 1.19 -6.95
N LYS A 19 5.65 0.03 -6.34
CA LYS A 19 6.78 -0.76 -5.84
C LYS A 19 6.39 -2.23 -5.89
N GLU A 20 7.32 -3.08 -6.21
CA GLU A 20 7.11 -4.52 -6.14
C GLU A 20 7.73 -5.07 -4.87
N ILE A 21 6.98 -5.92 -4.16
CA ILE A 21 7.45 -6.57 -2.94
C ILE A 21 7.22 -8.07 -3.06
N LYS A 22 8.10 -8.84 -2.45
CA LYS A 22 8.01 -10.29 -2.44
C LYS A 22 7.47 -10.76 -1.09
N VAL A 23 6.46 -11.61 -1.11
CA VAL A 23 5.94 -12.22 0.10
C VAL A 23 6.69 -13.53 0.33
N LYS A 24 7.61 -13.51 1.27
CA LYS A 24 8.58 -14.61 1.47
C LYS A 24 7.93 -15.97 1.68
N ARG A 25 6.95 -16.06 2.59
CA ARG A 25 6.31 -17.33 2.91
C ARG A 25 5.55 -17.91 1.70
N LEU A 26 4.78 -17.06 1.02
CA LEU A 26 4.03 -17.50 -0.16
C LEU A 26 4.96 -17.94 -1.29
N SER A 27 6.06 -17.23 -1.46
CA SER A 27 7.07 -17.58 -2.47
C SER A 27 7.67 -18.96 -2.19
N ARG A 28 7.96 -19.22 -0.93
CA ARG A 28 8.50 -20.51 -0.50
C ARG A 28 7.48 -21.65 -0.74
N LEU A 29 6.21 -21.40 -0.44
CA LEU A 29 5.16 -22.39 -0.62
C LEU A 29 4.86 -22.67 -2.10
N CYS A 30 4.98 -21.65 -2.94
CA CYS A 30 4.72 -21.78 -4.37
C CYS A 30 5.93 -22.28 -5.18
N GLY A 31 7.12 -22.21 -4.60
CA GLY A 31 8.34 -22.57 -5.30
C GLY A 31 8.82 -21.52 -6.30
N GLU A 32 8.18 -20.36 -6.34
CA GLU A 32 8.53 -19.24 -7.21
C GLU A 32 8.23 -17.96 -6.48
N ASP A 33 8.84 -16.86 -6.89
CA ASP A 33 8.61 -15.57 -6.26
C ASP A 33 7.15 -15.13 -6.44
N VAL A 34 6.46 -14.92 -5.32
CA VAL A 34 5.13 -14.32 -5.30
C VAL A 34 5.32 -12.84 -5.05
N VAL A 35 5.07 -12.04 -6.08
CA VAL A 35 5.33 -10.61 -6.06
C VAL A 35 4.01 -9.84 -6.02
N PHE A 36 3.90 -8.92 -5.07
CA PHE A 36 2.76 -8.01 -4.98
C PHE A 36 3.22 -6.65 -5.47
N LYS A 37 2.46 -6.07 -6.36
CA LYS A 37 2.70 -4.69 -6.80
C LYS A 37 1.83 -3.77 -5.95
N ILE A 38 2.48 -2.85 -5.24
CA ILE A 38 1.77 -1.90 -4.39
C ILE A 38 1.88 -0.50 -4.98
N THR A 39 0.91 0.33 -4.66
CA THR A 39 0.84 1.69 -5.18
C THR A 39 0.61 2.70 -4.06
N GLN A 40 1.10 3.90 -4.28
CA GLN A 40 0.86 5.05 -3.43
C GLN A 40 -0.64 5.37 -3.43
N LEU A 41 -1.18 5.73 -2.26
CA LEU A 41 -2.58 6.11 -2.12
C LEU A 41 -2.69 7.63 -2.08
N SER A 42 -3.83 8.14 -2.56
CA SER A 42 -4.12 9.57 -2.48
C SER A 42 -4.45 9.96 -1.03
N TYR A 43 -4.32 11.25 -0.73
CA TYR A 43 -4.70 11.78 0.57
C TYR A 43 -6.16 11.44 0.90
N SER A 44 -7.05 11.61 -0.09
CA SER A 44 -8.48 11.34 0.10
C SER A 44 -8.74 9.88 0.45
N LYS A 45 -8.03 8.96 -0.20
CA LYS A 45 -8.21 7.53 0.08
C LYS A 45 -7.73 7.15 1.48
N VAL A 46 -6.58 7.66 1.88
CA VAL A 46 -6.06 7.42 3.23
C VAL A 46 -6.99 8.01 4.29
N ALA A 47 -7.45 9.23 4.05
CA ALA A 47 -8.39 9.90 4.98
C ALA A 47 -9.69 9.11 5.12
N GLU A 48 -10.24 8.62 4.00
CA GLU A 48 -11.45 7.81 4.00
C GLU A 48 -11.28 6.56 4.85
N ILE A 49 -10.18 5.84 4.66
CA ILE A 49 -9.90 4.62 5.42
C ILE A 49 -9.79 4.90 6.91
N LYS A 50 -9.05 5.95 7.28
CA LYS A 50 -8.86 6.30 8.69
C LYS A 50 -10.15 6.80 9.34
N GLU A 51 -10.97 7.52 8.57
CA GLU A 51 -12.24 8.07 9.06
C GLU A 51 -13.26 6.98 9.34
N MET A 52 -13.29 5.94 8.51
CA MET A 52 -14.18 4.81 8.73
C MET A 52 -13.81 4.06 10.01
N GLY A 53 -12.55 4.12 10.40
CA GLY A 53 -12.08 3.50 11.64
C GLY A 53 -12.24 1.99 11.65
N GLY A 54 -12.24 1.44 12.85
CA GLY A 54 -12.43 0.02 13.02
C GLY A 54 -11.12 -0.73 13.20
N ASP A 55 -11.24 -2.04 13.36
CA ASP A 55 -10.10 -2.91 13.69
C ASP A 55 -9.31 -3.34 12.46
N ASP A 56 -9.82 -3.06 11.26
CA ASP A 56 -9.25 -3.58 10.01
C ASP A 56 -8.55 -2.52 9.16
N VAL A 57 -8.02 -1.46 9.77
CA VAL A 57 -7.34 -0.39 9.03
C VAL A 57 -6.20 -0.95 8.19
N SER A 58 -5.39 -1.86 8.74
CA SER A 58 -4.28 -2.47 7.99
C SER A 58 -4.78 -3.26 6.78
N VAL A 59 -5.87 -3.99 6.94
CA VAL A 59 -6.49 -4.73 5.83
C VAL A 59 -6.99 -3.76 4.75
N ASP A 60 -7.62 -2.67 5.16
CA ASP A 60 -8.15 -1.67 4.24
C ASP A 60 -7.03 -0.95 3.49
N ILE A 61 -5.95 -0.60 4.16
CA ILE A 61 -4.76 -0.01 3.53
C ILE A 61 -4.16 -0.99 2.51
N LEU A 62 -4.02 -2.26 2.90
CA LEU A 62 -3.49 -3.30 2.02
C LEU A 62 -4.37 -3.44 0.77
N LEU A 63 -5.68 -3.58 0.95
CA LEU A 63 -6.59 -3.76 -0.17
C LEU A 63 -6.60 -2.58 -1.12
N ALA A 64 -6.49 -1.36 -0.59
CA ALA A 64 -6.44 -0.16 -1.43
C ALA A 64 -5.09 -0.05 -2.15
N GLY A 65 -4.02 -0.49 -1.51
CA GLY A 65 -2.65 -0.30 -2.00
C GLY A 65 -2.11 -1.43 -2.87
N VAL A 66 -2.69 -2.63 -2.82
CA VAL A 66 -2.20 -3.74 -3.65
C VAL A 66 -2.86 -3.66 -5.03
N ALA A 67 -2.06 -3.28 -6.04
CA ALA A 67 -2.53 -3.20 -7.42
C ALA A 67 -2.55 -4.58 -8.08
N GLU A 68 -1.59 -5.43 -7.74
CA GLU A 68 -1.50 -6.80 -8.22
C GLU A 68 -0.97 -7.68 -7.09
N PRO A 69 -1.50 -8.91 -6.89
CA PRO A 69 -2.57 -9.55 -7.67
C PRO A 69 -3.95 -8.93 -7.40
N ASP A 70 -4.93 -9.31 -8.20
CA ASP A 70 -6.31 -8.85 -8.01
C ASP A 70 -6.93 -9.62 -6.83
N LEU A 71 -6.99 -8.99 -5.69
CA LEU A 71 -7.53 -9.61 -4.47
C LEU A 71 -9.06 -9.64 -4.45
N LYS A 72 -9.69 -9.15 -5.52
CA LYS A 72 -11.14 -9.24 -5.71
C LYS A 72 -11.51 -10.37 -6.66
N ASP A 73 -10.52 -11.09 -7.17
CA ASP A 73 -10.73 -12.18 -8.12
C ASP A 73 -11.66 -13.26 -7.56
N LYS A 74 -12.66 -13.63 -8.34
CA LYS A 74 -13.68 -14.58 -7.90
C LYS A 74 -13.13 -15.97 -7.66
N ALA A 75 -12.25 -16.45 -8.55
CA ALA A 75 -11.65 -17.77 -8.40
C ALA A 75 -10.80 -17.85 -7.15
N LEU A 76 -10.05 -16.79 -6.88
CA LEU A 76 -9.22 -16.72 -5.68
C LEU A 76 -10.07 -16.73 -4.42
N LYS A 77 -11.13 -15.94 -4.38
CA LYS A 77 -12.05 -15.93 -3.24
C LYS A 77 -12.70 -17.29 -3.02
N SER A 78 -13.12 -17.94 -4.10
CA SER A 78 -13.73 -19.28 -4.02
C SER A 78 -12.77 -20.31 -3.47
N LYS A 79 -11.53 -20.26 -3.91
CA LYS A 79 -10.50 -21.20 -3.44
C LYS A 79 -10.33 -21.14 -1.91
N TYR A 80 -10.35 -19.95 -1.36
CA TYR A 80 -10.17 -19.74 0.08
C TYR A 80 -11.49 -19.64 0.83
N ARG A 81 -12.62 -19.88 0.16
CA ARG A 81 -13.96 -19.79 0.74
C ARG A 81 -14.20 -18.45 1.43
N ALA A 82 -13.76 -17.38 0.73
CA ALA A 82 -13.92 -16.02 1.20
C ALA A 82 -15.04 -15.33 0.43
N GLU A 83 -15.92 -14.63 1.14
CA GLU A 83 -17.01 -13.89 0.51
C GLU A 83 -16.57 -12.48 0.12
N THR A 84 -15.60 -11.93 0.84
CA THR A 84 -15.11 -10.58 0.61
C THR A 84 -13.60 -10.57 0.44
N PRO A 85 -13.05 -9.51 -0.22
CA PRO A 85 -11.59 -9.38 -0.29
C PRO A 85 -10.93 -9.32 1.09
N ALA A 86 -11.59 -8.71 2.08
CA ALA A 86 -11.05 -8.65 3.45
C ALA A 86 -10.91 -10.04 4.04
N GLU A 87 -11.93 -10.91 3.86
CA GLU A 87 -11.84 -12.29 4.32
C GLU A 87 -10.74 -13.05 3.60
N LEU A 88 -10.59 -12.84 2.29
CA LEU A 88 -9.55 -13.48 1.50
C LEU A 88 -8.17 -13.14 2.06
N VAL A 89 -7.91 -11.88 2.31
CA VAL A 89 -6.64 -11.41 2.84
C VAL A 89 -6.34 -12.07 4.18
N LYS A 90 -7.32 -12.14 5.06
CA LYS A 90 -7.18 -12.73 6.39
C LYS A 90 -6.92 -14.24 6.35
N LYS A 91 -7.44 -14.91 5.33
CA LYS A 91 -7.23 -16.36 5.16
C LYS A 91 -5.92 -16.68 4.44
N LEU A 92 -5.53 -15.83 3.50
CA LEU A 92 -4.33 -16.04 2.70
C LEU A 92 -3.05 -15.64 3.43
N LEU A 93 -3.10 -14.54 4.16
CA LEU A 93 -1.91 -13.93 4.78
C LEU A 93 -1.92 -14.07 6.29
N LEU A 94 -0.71 -14.15 6.84
CA LEU A 94 -0.54 -14.09 8.29
C LEU A 94 -0.76 -12.66 8.78
N PRO A 95 -1.19 -12.47 10.04
CA PRO A 95 -1.40 -11.12 10.59
C PRO A 95 -0.17 -10.22 10.42
N GLY A 96 1.03 -10.74 10.66
CA GLY A 96 2.26 -9.96 10.49
C GLY A 96 2.54 -9.61 9.04
N GLU A 97 2.13 -10.45 8.10
CA GLU A 97 2.27 -10.17 6.68
C GLU A 97 1.34 -9.03 6.27
N ILE A 98 0.12 -9.03 6.78
CA ILE A 98 -0.85 -7.96 6.53
C ILE A 98 -0.28 -6.64 7.03
N GLU A 99 0.26 -6.62 8.24
CA GLU A 99 0.88 -5.41 8.79
C GLU A 99 2.09 -4.95 7.98
N ASP A 100 2.95 -5.88 7.58
CA ASP A 100 4.15 -5.53 6.82
C ASP A 100 3.79 -4.97 5.45
N ILE A 101 2.83 -5.57 4.75
CA ILE A 101 2.41 -5.08 3.44
C ILE A 101 1.77 -3.70 3.58
N SER A 102 0.88 -3.52 4.56
CA SER A 102 0.24 -2.22 4.76
C SER A 102 1.27 -1.15 5.12
N ARG A 103 2.30 -1.51 5.88
CA ARG A 103 3.39 -0.59 6.23
C ARG A 103 4.19 -0.19 4.99
N GLU A 104 4.42 -1.11 4.05
CA GLU A 104 5.10 -0.78 2.79
C GLU A 104 4.26 0.18 1.94
N VAL A 105 2.94 0.01 1.93
CA VAL A 105 2.04 0.95 1.27
C VAL A 105 2.12 2.32 1.95
N GLU A 106 2.10 2.34 3.28
CA GLU A 106 2.21 3.59 4.04
C GLU A 106 3.52 4.32 3.76
N LYS A 107 4.63 3.58 3.61
CA LYS A 107 5.92 4.19 3.26
C LYS A 107 5.86 4.90 1.93
N LEU A 108 5.18 4.33 0.94
CA LEU A 108 4.98 4.99 -0.35
C LEU A 108 4.17 6.28 -0.19
N CYS A 109 3.32 6.36 0.83
CA CYS A 109 2.52 7.54 1.11
C CYS A 109 3.27 8.56 1.98
N GLY A 110 4.53 8.31 2.29
CA GLY A 110 5.36 9.22 3.06
C GLY A 110 5.37 8.99 4.56
N TYR A 111 4.68 7.97 5.05
CA TYR A 111 4.71 7.65 6.47
C TYR A 111 5.97 6.87 6.83
N ARG A 112 6.40 6.99 8.06
CA ARG A 112 7.51 6.20 8.63
C ARG A 112 8.84 6.44 7.92
N THR A 113 9.00 7.60 7.29
CA THR A 113 10.21 8.00 6.60
C THR A 113 10.38 9.50 6.78
N ALA A 114 11.63 9.97 6.75
CA ALA A 114 11.91 11.39 6.85
C ALA A 114 11.65 12.06 5.51
N THR A 115 10.55 12.81 5.42
CA THR A 115 10.13 13.43 4.17
C THR A 115 10.51 14.90 4.07
N VAL A 116 10.91 15.51 5.18
CA VAL A 116 11.35 16.90 5.21
C VAL A 116 12.63 17.01 6.03
N GLU A 117 13.43 18.00 5.72
CA GLU A 117 14.62 18.28 6.48
C GLU A 117 14.79 19.77 6.64
N GLU A 118 15.41 20.17 7.74
CA GLU A 118 15.73 21.56 7.99
C GLU A 118 17.00 21.95 7.25
N ILE A 119 16.94 23.05 6.51
CA ILE A 119 18.13 23.59 5.87
C ILE A 119 18.75 24.56 6.86
N LYS A 120 19.95 24.21 7.34
CA LYS A 120 20.69 25.09 8.27
C LYS A 120 21.49 26.10 7.50
N LYS A 121 21.29 27.35 7.80
CA LYS A 121 22.07 28.44 7.22
C LYS A 121 23.31 28.67 8.08
N LYS A 122 24.43 28.88 7.42
CA LYS A 122 25.66 29.23 8.09
C LYS A 122 25.69 30.72 8.45
#